data_620b43e78b46961701b6e351aa06e714
#
_entry.id   620b43e78b46961701b6e351aa06e714
#
_cell.length_a   1.000
_cell.length_b   1.000
_cell.length_c   1.000
_cell.angle_alpha   90.00
_cell.angle_beta   90.00
_cell.angle_gamma   90.00
#
_symmetry.space_group_name_H-M   'P 1'
#
loop_
_entity.id
_entity.type
_entity.pdbx_description
1 polymer ?
#
loop_
_entity_poly.entity_id
_entity_poly.type
_entity_poly.pdbx_seq_one_letter_code
_entity_poly.pdbx_strand_id
1 'polypeptide(L)'
;CSSGVYYMDTIADSLQGGSTVILNEDGAASFDPQLIAPTEELTIVVDGAQGRFRTTNWYITAAVTILSGILAYFVSGRALKPLRSFASQVEQVQLNNLADMRIDEDVLPEFRQLSRSFNQMLERLNNAFAAQRQFTGNAAHELRTPLALMQAQLELFSAEHPDVRPETAEFLTLLREQTERLTQMTKTLLEMSNLQQVARNEQLQLAPMVEEIFTDLASLAEKRSITLEAEGDAALTGSDALIYRMLFNLTENAVKYNRLGGSVRVELAQGQEKCIIRVSDTGCGIPEEYQRSIFQPFFRVDKSRSREYGGAGLGLSLVWEIADLHGGSVWVEESSDKGTTIAVELPAGTESDPSGADIT
;
A
#
# COMPACT_ATOMS: atom_id res chain seq x y z
N CYS A 1 19.59 -43.63 -29.29
CA CYS A 1 19.16 -44.97 -28.78
C CYS A 1 18.68 -45.93 -29.90
N SER A 2 18.05 -45.42 -30.94
CA SER A 2 17.54 -46.31 -32.03
C SER A 2 18.68 -46.89 -32.91
N SER A 3 19.82 -46.17 -33.09
CA SER A 3 20.93 -46.60 -33.95
C SER A 3 21.64 -47.87 -33.44
N GLY A 4 21.78 -48.07 -32.12
CA GLY A 4 22.46 -49.22 -31.54
C GLY A 4 21.66 -50.54 -31.68
N VAL A 5 20.35 -50.46 -31.54
CA VAL A 5 19.45 -51.63 -31.72
C VAL A 5 19.38 -52.01 -33.20
N TYR A 6 19.31 -51.05 -34.10
CA TYR A 6 19.30 -51.25 -35.53
C TYR A 6 20.58 -51.93 -36.02
N TYR A 7 21.77 -51.54 -35.47
CA TYR A 7 23.03 -52.16 -35.83
C TYR A 7 23.15 -53.61 -35.33
N MET A 8 22.64 -53.92 -34.15
CA MET A 8 22.62 -55.26 -33.59
C MET A 8 21.66 -56.19 -34.36
N ASP A 9 20.47 -55.69 -34.72
CA ASP A 9 19.51 -56.43 -35.54
C ASP A 9 20.08 -56.69 -36.96
N THR A 10 20.78 -55.71 -37.57
CA THR A 10 21.41 -55.89 -38.86
C THR A 10 22.59 -56.91 -38.84
N ILE A 11 23.35 -56.98 -37.73
CA ILE A 11 24.38 -58.01 -37.54
C ILE A 11 23.74 -59.37 -37.31
N ALA A 12 22.69 -59.46 -36.53
CA ALA A 12 21.95 -60.70 -36.30
C ALA A 12 21.32 -61.24 -37.59
N ASP A 13 20.70 -60.37 -38.41
CA ASP A 13 20.16 -60.71 -39.74
C ASP A 13 21.26 -61.12 -40.71
N SER A 14 22.43 -60.46 -40.67
CA SER A 14 23.57 -60.84 -41.50
C SER A 14 24.17 -62.18 -41.14
N LEU A 15 24.13 -62.55 -39.86
CA LEU A 15 24.60 -63.86 -39.38
C LEU A 15 23.60 -64.97 -39.65
N GLN A 16 22.31 -64.64 -39.71
CA GLN A 16 21.27 -65.59 -40.10
C GLN A 16 21.20 -65.84 -41.62
N GLY A 17 21.67 -64.87 -42.44
CA GLY A 17 21.68 -64.90 -43.87
C GLY A 17 22.88 -65.62 -44.53
N GLY A 18 23.84 -66.10 -43.72
CA GLY A 18 25.06 -66.79 -44.21
C GLY A 18 24.75 -68.20 -44.73
N SER A 19 24.25 -68.23 -45.90
CA SER A 19 24.07 -69.51 -46.62
C SER A 19 25.43 -70.05 -47.05
N THR A 20 25.99 -71.04 -46.39
CA THR A 20 27.11 -71.82 -46.90
C THR A 20 26.63 -72.75 -48.01
N VAL A 21 26.96 -72.41 -49.24
CA VAL A 21 26.69 -73.25 -50.38
C VAL A 21 27.80 -74.28 -50.45
N ILE A 22 27.48 -75.57 -50.23
CA ILE A 22 28.41 -76.68 -50.45
C ILE A 22 28.18 -77.15 -51.87
N LEU A 23 29.24 -77.03 -52.70
CA LEU A 23 29.25 -77.57 -54.05
C LEU A 23 29.65 -79.06 -53.99
N ASN A 24 28.78 -79.96 -54.46
CA ASN A 24 29.09 -81.36 -54.63
C ASN A 24 30.03 -81.52 -55.85
N GLU A 25 30.71 -82.66 -55.94
CA GLU A 25 31.69 -82.92 -56.99
C GLU A 25 31.06 -82.90 -58.44
N ASP A 26 29.73 -82.90 -58.56
CA ASP A 26 29.02 -82.74 -59.82
C ASP A 26 28.54 -81.29 -60.11
N GLY A 27 29.00 -80.30 -59.37
CA GLY A 27 28.67 -78.89 -59.59
C GLY A 27 27.18 -78.53 -59.27
N ALA A 28 26.43 -79.34 -58.66
CA ALA A 28 25.06 -79.04 -58.21
C ALA A 28 25.07 -78.48 -56.79
N ALA A 29 24.52 -77.28 -56.62
CA ALA A 29 24.36 -76.60 -55.27
C ALA A 29 23.25 -77.35 -54.51
N SER A 30 23.56 -78.03 -53.43
CA SER A 30 22.57 -78.54 -52.48
C SER A 30 22.59 -77.68 -51.21
N PHE A 31 21.37 -77.33 -50.78
CA PHE A 31 21.15 -76.56 -49.58
C PHE A 31 20.88 -77.49 -48.42
N ASP A 32 21.73 -77.64 -47.45
CA ASP A 32 21.50 -78.39 -46.23
C ASP A 32 21.01 -77.47 -45.09
N PRO A 33 19.71 -77.50 -44.77
CA PRO A 33 19.16 -76.62 -43.77
C PRO A 33 19.53 -77.00 -42.30
N GLN A 34 20.24 -78.16 -42.12
CA GLN A 34 20.60 -78.63 -40.76
C GLN A 34 21.92 -78.09 -40.24
N LEU A 35 22.72 -77.34 -41.06
CA LEU A 35 24.03 -76.84 -40.61
C LEU A 35 24.03 -75.40 -40.04
N ILE A 36 22.85 -74.82 -39.95
CA ILE A 36 22.72 -73.48 -39.39
C ILE A 36 21.70 -73.49 -38.23
N ALA A 37 21.98 -74.27 -37.21
CA ALA A 37 21.39 -74.00 -35.91
C ALA A 37 22.33 -72.93 -35.24
N PRO A 38 21.79 -71.77 -34.90
CA PRO A 38 22.60 -70.81 -34.08
C PRO A 38 23.00 -71.54 -32.81
N THR A 39 24.28 -71.69 -32.55
CA THR A 39 24.77 -72.29 -31.34
C THR A 39 24.11 -71.54 -30.16
N GLU A 40 23.48 -72.26 -29.25
CA GLU A 40 22.76 -71.72 -28.06
C GLU A 40 23.60 -70.63 -27.35
N GLU A 41 24.93 -70.77 -27.34
CA GLU A 41 25.88 -69.82 -26.81
C GLU A 41 25.84 -68.45 -27.51
N LEU A 42 25.67 -68.40 -28.87
CA LEU A 42 25.63 -67.12 -29.60
C LEU A 42 24.33 -66.37 -29.31
N THR A 43 23.21 -67.05 -29.20
CA THR A 43 21.91 -66.48 -28.85
C THR A 43 21.91 -65.93 -27.43
N ILE A 44 22.50 -66.64 -26.46
CA ILE A 44 22.64 -66.21 -25.05
C ILE A 44 23.53 -65.00 -24.94
N VAL A 45 24.63 -64.88 -25.72
CA VAL A 45 25.52 -63.72 -25.72
C VAL A 45 24.83 -62.48 -26.31
N VAL A 46 24.06 -62.63 -27.38
CA VAL A 46 23.32 -61.52 -28.03
C VAL A 46 22.20 -61.01 -27.12
N ASP A 47 21.40 -61.91 -26.51
CA ASP A 47 20.34 -61.53 -25.57
C ASP A 47 20.89 -60.87 -24.29
N GLY A 48 22.01 -61.37 -23.77
CA GLY A 48 22.69 -60.78 -22.63
C GLY A 48 23.29 -59.39 -22.94
N ALA A 49 23.76 -59.17 -24.20
CA ALA A 49 24.27 -57.86 -24.65
C ALA A 49 23.13 -56.85 -24.84
N GLN A 50 22.00 -57.30 -25.47
CA GLN A 50 20.81 -56.45 -25.62
C GLN A 50 20.20 -56.06 -24.27
N GLY A 51 20.11 -56.98 -23.31
CA GLY A 51 19.65 -56.72 -21.97
C GLY A 51 20.49 -55.65 -21.24
N ARG A 52 21.81 -55.79 -21.27
CA ARG A 52 22.73 -54.79 -20.68
C ARG A 52 22.66 -53.42 -21.36
N PHE A 53 22.59 -53.39 -22.69
CA PHE A 53 22.44 -52.14 -23.42
C PHE A 53 21.13 -51.41 -23.09
N ARG A 54 20.01 -52.17 -22.98
CA ARG A 54 18.70 -51.58 -22.60
C ARG A 54 18.69 -51.05 -21.17
N THR A 55 19.28 -51.75 -20.22
CA THR A 55 19.39 -51.27 -18.82
C THR A 55 20.31 -50.07 -18.72
N THR A 56 21.45 -50.03 -19.39
CA THR A 56 22.38 -48.88 -19.39
C THR A 56 21.74 -47.65 -20.00
N ASN A 57 21.01 -47.79 -21.13
CA ASN A 57 20.27 -46.70 -21.75
C ASN A 57 19.18 -46.14 -20.81
N TRP A 58 18.50 -47.01 -20.06
CA TRP A 58 17.51 -46.57 -19.05
C TRP A 58 18.15 -45.71 -17.96
N TYR A 59 19.31 -46.11 -17.42
CA TYR A 59 20.03 -45.33 -16.42
C TYR A 59 20.53 -44.00 -16.98
N ILE A 60 21.05 -43.98 -18.19
CA ILE A 60 21.50 -42.74 -18.86
C ILE A 60 20.33 -41.79 -19.08
N THR A 61 19.21 -42.31 -19.58
CA THR A 61 17.99 -41.51 -19.84
C THR A 61 17.45 -40.94 -18.50
N ALA A 62 17.38 -41.74 -17.45
CA ALA A 62 16.94 -41.32 -16.14
C ALA A 62 17.87 -40.23 -15.57
N ALA A 63 19.18 -40.42 -15.65
CA ALA A 63 20.17 -39.45 -15.17
C ALA A 63 20.08 -38.11 -15.93
N VAL A 64 19.95 -38.13 -17.26
CA VAL A 64 19.79 -36.93 -18.10
C VAL A 64 18.48 -36.22 -17.79
N THR A 65 17.39 -36.96 -17.59
CA THR A 65 16.09 -36.36 -17.24
C THR A 65 16.15 -35.68 -15.87
N ILE A 66 16.74 -36.31 -14.85
CA ILE A 66 16.92 -35.75 -13.52
C ILE A 66 17.82 -34.49 -13.58
N LEU A 67 18.96 -34.58 -14.27
CA LEU A 67 19.89 -33.47 -14.41
C LEU A 67 19.23 -32.27 -15.15
N SER A 68 18.49 -32.56 -16.22
CA SER A 68 17.72 -31.53 -16.95
C SER A 68 16.64 -30.89 -16.07
N GLY A 69 15.94 -31.67 -15.24
CA GLY A 69 14.96 -31.17 -14.28
C GLY A 69 15.58 -30.25 -13.21
N ILE A 70 16.72 -30.68 -12.67
CA ILE A 70 17.48 -29.85 -11.71
C ILE A 70 17.94 -28.54 -12.37
N LEU A 71 18.53 -28.61 -13.56
CA LEU A 71 18.98 -27.44 -14.30
C LEU A 71 17.81 -26.49 -14.61
N ALA A 72 16.69 -27.01 -15.10
CA ALA A 72 15.49 -26.25 -15.38
C ALA A 72 14.95 -25.55 -14.12
N TYR A 73 14.95 -26.23 -12.98
CA TYR A 73 14.54 -25.66 -11.70
C TYR A 73 15.44 -24.47 -11.29
N PHE A 74 16.75 -24.62 -11.36
CA PHE A 74 17.70 -23.54 -11.02
C PHE A 74 17.59 -22.37 -12.00
N VAL A 75 17.53 -22.63 -13.30
CA VAL A 75 17.39 -21.60 -14.35
C VAL A 75 16.07 -20.84 -14.20
N SER A 76 14.95 -21.57 -14.01
CA SER A 76 13.63 -20.97 -13.81
C SER A 76 13.58 -20.11 -12.54
N GLY A 77 14.13 -20.60 -11.43
CA GLY A 77 14.19 -19.86 -10.17
C GLY A 77 14.98 -18.55 -10.30
N ARG A 78 16.13 -18.62 -11.02
CA ARG A 78 16.95 -17.42 -11.24
C ARG A 78 16.32 -16.45 -12.25
N ALA A 79 15.68 -16.94 -13.29
CA ALA A 79 15.01 -16.13 -14.32
C ALA A 79 13.77 -15.40 -13.78
N LEU A 80 13.06 -15.99 -12.80
CA LEU A 80 11.87 -15.37 -12.18
C LEU A 80 12.19 -14.45 -11.00
N LYS A 81 13.43 -14.44 -10.48
CA LYS A 81 13.81 -13.58 -9.36
C LYS A 81 13.61 -12.09 -9.64
N PRO A 82 13.99 -11.53 -10.80
CA PRO A 82 13.75 -10.13 -11.13
C PRO A 82 12.26 -9.75 -11.17
N LEU A 83 11.40 -10.66 -11.65
CA LEU A 83 9.97 -10.43 -11.70
C LEU A 83 9.35 -10.36 -10.29
N ARG A 84 9.79 -11.22 -9.37
CA ARG A 84 9.35 -11.17 -7.97
C ARG A 84 9.81 -9.89 -7.28
N SER A 85 11.06 -9.47 -7.51
CA SER A 85 11.60 -8.20 -6.99
C SER A 85 10.81 -7.01 -7.54
N PHE A 86 10.52 -7.00 -8.85
CA PHE A 86 9.69 -5.97 -9.47
C PHE A 86 8.28 -5.93 -8.85
N ALA A 87 7.62 -7.08 -8.70
CA ALA A 87 6.30 -7.15 -8.10
C ALA A 87 6.29 -6.62 -6.65
N SER A 88 7.29 -7.00 -5.85
CA SER A 88 7.45 -6.50 -4.48
C SER A 88 7.70 -4.98 -4.42
N GLN A 89 8.50 -4.42 -5.34
CA GLN A 89 8.72 -2.98 -5.42
C GLN A 89 7.45 -2.24 -5.83
N VAL A 90 6.68 -2.78 -6.79
CA VAL A 90 5.40 -2.21 -7.21
C VAL A 90 4.38 -2.21 -6.07
N GLU A 91 4.35 -3.26 -5.26
CA GLU A 91 3.44 -3.38 -4.10
C GLU A 91 3.75 -2.34 -3.00
N GLN A 92 5.00 -1.88 -2.92
CA GLN A 92 5.43 -0.84 -1.97
C GLN A 92 5.15 0.59 -2.45
N VAL A 93 4.65 0.77 -3.68
CA VAL A 93 4.30 2.09 -4.21
C VAL A 93 3.06 2.62 -3.50
N GLN A 94 3.22 3.73 -2.80
CA GLN A 94 2.14 4.47 -2.13
C GLN A 94 2.16 5.93 -2.61
N LEU A 95 1.05 6.64 -2.44
CA LEU A 95 0.94 8.05 -2.86
C LEU A 95 1.95 8.96 -2.14
N ASN A 96 2.32 8.63 -0.90
CA ASN A 96 3.26 9.38 -0.08
C ASN A 96 4.74 9.17 -0.44
N ASN A 97 5.08 8.08 -1.15
CA ASN A 97 6.46 7.76 -1.56
C ASN A 97 6.72 7.83 -3.08
N LEU A 98 5.73 8.28 -3.86
CA LEU A 98 5.83 8.36 -5.33
C LEU A 98 7.02 9.18 -5.84
N ALA A 99 7.44 10.22 -5.09
CA ALA A 99 8.55 11.09 -5.50
C ALA A 99 9.92 10.42 -5.37
N ASP A 100 10.09 9.58 -4.35
CA ASP A 100 11.36 8.95 -3.99
C ASP A 100 11.49 7.52 -4.52
N MET A 101 10.37 6.91 -4.88
CA MET A 101 10.30 5.52 -5.32
C MET A 101 10.77 5.40 -6.77
N ARG A 102 11.82 4.58 -7.00
CA ARG A 102 12.27 4.17 -8.32
C ARG A 102 12.48 2.68 -8.35
N ILE A 103 11.97 2.05 -9.39
CA ILE A 103 12.24 0.65 -9.67
C ILE A 103 13.63 0.54 -10.30
N ASP A 104 14.41 -0.41 -9.80
CA ASP A 104 15.76 -0.67 -10.28
C ASP A 104 15.76 -1.00 -11.79
N GLU A 105 16.60 -0.28 -12.54
CA GLU A 105 16.81 -0.48 -13.98
C GLU A 105 18.02 -1.36 -14.28
N ASP A 106 18.85 -1.68 -13.27
CA ASP A 106 20.00 -2.58 -13.42
C ASP A 106 19.57 -4.04 -13.32
N VAL A 107 18.66 -4.41 -14.19
CA VAL A 107 18.08 -5.74 -14.31
C VAL A 107 18.37 -6.33 -15.69
N LEU A 108 17.99 -7.59 -15.92
CA LEU A 108 18.09 -8.25 -17.21
C LEU A 108 17.50 -7.39 -18.34
N PRO A 109 18.10 -7.37 -19.54
CA PRO A 109 17.66 -6.52 -20.65
C PRO A 109 16.17 -6.59 -20.97
N GLU A 110 15.57 -7.77 -20.79
CA GLU A 110 14.14 -8.04 -21.04
C GLU A 110 13.23 -7.28 -20.07
N PHE A 111 13.69 -7.05 -18.84
CA PHE A 111 12.94 -6.35 -17.79
C PHE A 111 13.24 -4.85 -17.72
N ARG A 112 14.37 -4.41 -18.30
CA ARG A 112 14.79 -2.99 -18.27
C ARG A 112 13.76 -2.07 -18.91
N GLN A 113 13.16 -2.49 -20.02
CA GLN A 113 12.12 -1.69 -20.68
C GLN A 113 10.86 -1.56 -19.81
N LEU A 114 10.49 -2.63 -19.09
CA LEU A 114 9.37 -2.64 -18.16
C LEU A 114 9.62 -1.68 -16.98
N SER A 115 10.81 -1.78 -16.34
CA SER A 115 11.22 -0.88 -15.24
C SER A 115 11.20 0.58 -15.69
N ARG A 116 11.75 0.90 -16.88
CA ARG A 116 11.71 2.26 -17.43
C ARG A 116 10.30 2.77 -17.69
N SER A 117 9.45 1.94 -18.31
CA SER A 117 8.06 2.34 -18.58
C SER A 117 7.30 2.61 -17.27
N PHE A 118 7.56 1.80 -16.25
CA PHE A 118 6.94 1.97 -14.94
C PHE A 118 7.46 3.24 -14.23
N ASN A 119 8.77 3.48 -14.24
CA ASN A 119 9.37 4.70 -13.69
C ASN A 119 8.82 5.95 -14.39
N GLN A 120 8.65 5.94 -15.71
CA GLN A 120 8.01 7.02 -16.45
C GLN A 120 6.54 7.21 -16.06
N MET A 121 5.82 6.13 -15.77
CA MET A 121 4.43 6.22 -15.27
C MET A 121 4.40 6.84 -13.87
N LEU A 122 5.29 6.42 -12.96
CA LEU A 122 5.41 7.02 -11.62
C LEU A 122 5.72 8.52 -11.70
N GLU A 123 6.67 8.91 -12.56
CA GLU A 123 7.02 10.32 -12.79
C GLU A 123 5.82 11.13 -13.31
N ARG A 124 5.07 10.60 -14.28
CA ARG A 124 3.84 11.25 -14.79
C ARG A 124 2.77 11.40 -13.72
N LEU A 125 2.58 10.37 -12.89
CA LEU A 125 1.64 10.41 -11.76
C LEU A 125 2.08 11.46 -10.73
N ASN A 126 3.34 11.47 -10.34
CA ASN A 126 3.89 12.47 -9.42
C ASN A 126 3.70 13.89 -9.94
N ASN A 127 4.02 14.13 -11.22
CA ASN A 127 3.82 15.42 -11.86
C ASN A 127 2.35 15.82 -11.93
N ALA A 128 1.43 14.89 -12.21
CA ALA A 128 0.00 15.15 -12.22
C ALA A 128 -0.53 15.52 -10.83
N PHE A 129 -0.11 14.81 -9.77
CA PHE A 129 -0.46 15.14 -8.40
C PHE A 129 0.16 16.47 -7.95
N ALA A 130 1.40 16.77 -8.32
CA ALA A 130 2.03 18.06 -8.04
C ALA A 130 1.27 19.22 -8.71
N ALA A 131 0.89 19.06 -9.97
CA ALA A 131 0.09 20.05 -10.69
C ALA A 131 -1.31 20.22 -10.08
N GLN A 132 -1.97 19.13 -9.67
CA GLN A 132 -3.26 19.17 -8.98
C GLN A 132 -3.17 19.91 -7.64
N ARG A 133 -2.14 19.61 -6.84
CA ARG A 133 -1.89 20.32 -5.56
C ARG A 133 -1.64 21.80 -5.78
N GLN A 134 -0.79 22.16 -6.74
CA GLN A 134 -0.50 23.54 -7.08
C GLN A 134 -1.77 24.28 -7.56
N PHE A 135 -2.59 23.65 -8.40
CA PHE A 135 -3.87 24.21 -8.83
C PHE A 135 -4.81 24.46 -7.64
N THR A 136 -4.95 23.48 -6.74
CA THR A 136 -5.80 23.61 -5.56
C THR A 136 -5.30 24.72 -4.63
N GLY A 137 -3.98 24.78 -4.40
CA GLY A 137 -3.35 25.84 -3.60
C GLY A 137 -3.56 27.23 -4.21
N ASN A 138 -3.32 27.40 -5.50
CA ASN A 138 -3.54 28.67 -6.19
C ASN A 138 -5.02 29.08 -6.15
N ALA A 139 -5.95 28.14 -6.42
CA ALA A 139 -7.38 28.42 -6.35
C ALA A 139 -7.80 28.86 -4.92
N ALA A 140 -7.28 28.21 -3.89
CA ALA A 140 -7.55 28.59 -2.49
C ALA A 140 -7.02 30.01 -2.17
N HIS A 141 -5.84 30.36 -2.67
CA HIS A 141 -5.30 31.73 -2.53
C HIS A 141 -6.15 32.77 -3.24
N GLU A 142 -6.55 32.50 -4.48
CA GLU A 142 -7.39 33.42 -5.29
C GLU A 142 -8.81 33.58 -4.72
N LEU A 143 -9.33 32.57 -4.01
CA LEU A 143 -10.62 32.66 -3.34
C LEU A 143 -10.55 33.39 -1.98
N ARG A 144 -9.42 33.38 -1.29
CA ARG A 144 -9.26 34.04 0.01
C ARG A 144 -9.50 35.54 -0.06
N THR A 145 -8.96 36.20 -1.08
CA THR A 145 -9.05 37.67 -1.25
C THR A 145 -10.48 38.16 -1.43
N PRO A 146 -11.31 37.61 -2.37
CA PRO A 146 -12.69 38.04 -2.50
C PRO A 146 -13.56 37.68 -1.28
N LEU A 147 -13.28 36.56 -0.60
CA LEU A 147 -13.98 36.20 0.63
C LEU A 147 -13.68 37.17 1.77
N ALA A 148 -12.42 37.57 1.97
CA ALA A 148 -12.05 38.57 2.96
C ALA A 148 -12.71 39.93 2.66
N LEU A 149 -12.79 40.34 1.38
CA LEU A 149 -13.48 41.55 0.97
C LEU A 149 -14.98 41.47 1.28
N MET A 150 -15.63 40.33 0.99
CA MET A 150 -17.05 40.13 1.32
C MET A 150 -17.29 40.19 2.82
N GLN A 151 -16.43 39.58 3.63
CA GLN A 151 -16.51 39.68 5.09
C GLN A 151 -16.40 41.12 5.58
N ALA A 152 -15.39 41.88 5.10
CA ALA A 152 -15.20 43.28 5.45
C ALA A 152 -16.40 44.15 5.04
N GLN A 153 -17.00 43.91 3.88
CA GLN A 153 -18.19 44.63 3.41
C GLN A 153 -19.43 44.31 4.27
N LEU A 154 -19.62 43.06 4.70
CA LEU A 154 -20.72 42.68 5.57
C LEU A 154 -20.55 43.29 6.98
N GLU A 155 -19.33 43.32 7.51
CA GLU A 155 -19.02 43.95 8.78
C GLU A 155 -19.27 45.47 8.72
N LEU A 156 -18.77 46.14 7.67
CA LEU A 156 -18.95 47.58 7.47
C LEU A 156 -20.44 47.92 7.36
N PHE A 157 -21.20 47.18 6.52
CA PHE A 157 -22.63 47.40 6.36
C PHE A 157 -23.38 47.24 7.71
N SER A 158 -23.03 46.20 8.48
CA SER A 158 -23.64 45.97 9.80
C SER A 158 -23.31 47.09 10.81
N ALA A 159 -22.10 47.66 10.74
CA ALA A 159 -21.67 48.76 11.59
C ALA A 159 -22.32 50.11 11.23
N GLU A 160 -22.49 50.36 9.92
CA GLU A 160 -23.11 51.58 9.42
C GLU A 160 -24.65 51.61 9.55
N HIS A 161 -25.26 50.43 9.65
CA HIS A 161 -26.74 50.25 9.67
C HIS A 161 -27.17 49.43 10.88
N PRO A 162 -27.02 49.91 12.13
CA PRO A 162 -27.37 49.15 13.34
C PRO A 162 -28.89 48.90 13.46
N ASP A 163 -29.74 49.73 12.87
CA ASP A 163 -31.19 49.71 12.96
C ASP A 163 -31.88 49.04 11.75
N VAL A 164 -31.27 48.04 11.13
CA VAL A 164 -31.92 47.28 10.04
C VAL A 164 -33.11 46.47 10.53
N ARG A 165 -34.05 46.24 9.63
CA ARG A 165 -35.21 45.36 9.93
C ARG A 165 -34.72 43.96 10.35
N PRO A 166 -35.44 43.27 11.26
CA PRO A 166 -35.05 41.94 11.74
C PRO A 166 -34.77 40.93 10.63
N GLU A 167 -35.60 40.93 9.58
CA GLU A 167 -35.40 40.05 8.41
C GLU A 167 -34.09 40.32 7.67
N THR A 168 -33.68 41.60 7.56
CA THR A 168 -32.42 41.99 6.94
C THR A 168 -31.23 41.58 7.84
N ALA A 169 -31.36 41.74 9.17
CA ALA A 169 -30.35 41.31 10.13
C ALA A 169 -30.11 39.80 10.09
N GLU A 170 -31.20 39.00 9.99
CA GLU A 170 -31.13 37.55 9.84
C GLU A 170 -30.43 37.17 8.51
N PHE A 171 -30.78 37.81 7.40
CA PHE A 171 -30.16 37.57 6.11
C PHE A 171 -28.66 37.92 6.10
N LEU A 172 -28.26 39.01 6.72
CA LEU A 172 -26.84 39.39 6.86
C LEU A 172 -26.07 38.38 7.72
N THR A 173 -26.69 37.88 8.78
CA THR A 173 -26.11 36.83 9.61
C THR A 173 -25.86 35.56 8.81
N LEU A 174 -26.84 35.12 8.03
CA LEU A 174 -26.70 33.95 7.13
C LEU A 174 -25.57 34.15 6.09
N LEU A 175 -25.48 35.34 5.49
CA LEU A 175 -24.41 35.65 4.53
C LEU A 175 -23.04 35.59 5.20
N ARG A 176 -22.90 36.16 6.40
CA ARG A 176 -21.67 36.12 7.18
C ARG A 176 -21.25 34.68 7.48
N GLU A 177 -22.14 33.86 7.99
CA GLU A 177 -21.90 32.44 8.27
C GLU A 177 -21.45 31.68 7.02
N GLN A 178 -22.08 31.92 5.86
CA GLN A 178 -21.66 31.27 4.62
C GLN A 178 -20.27 31.74 4.14
N THR A 179 -19.97 33.03 4.31
CA THR A 179 -18.67 33.60 3.92
C THR A 179 -17.56 33.06 4.84
N GLU A 180 -17.79 33.01 6.15
CA GLU A 180 -16.86 32.39 7.12
C GLU A 180 -16.62 30.92 6.81
N ARG A 181 -17.68 30.20 6.47
CA ARG A 181 -17.58 28.78 6.07
C ARG A 181 -16.72 28.59 4.81
N LEU A 182 -16.91 29.42 3.77
CA LEU A 182 -16.11 29.39 2.54
C LEU A 182 -14.65 29.74 2.83
N THR A 183 -14.40 30.71 3.70
CA THR A 183 -13.04 31.08 4.16
C THR A 183 -12.36 29.92 4.85
N GLN A 184 -13.06 29.21 5.73
CA GLN A 184 -12.50 28.04 6.41
C GLN A 184 -12.24 26.89 5.43
N MET A 185 -13.12 26.67 4.44
CA MET A 185 -12.88 25.68 3.39
C MET A 185 -11.61 25.96 2.59
N THR A 186 -11.44 27.24 2.16
CA THR A 186 -10.26 27.63 1.36
C THR A 186 -8.97 27.51 2.19
N LYS A 187 -9.03 27.83 3.49
CA LYS A 187 -7.90 27.66 4.41
C LYS A 187 -7.49 26.18 4.52
N THR A 188 -8.45 25.29 4.77
CA THR A 188 -8.17 23.83 4.89
C THR A 188 -7.66 23.24 3.57
N LEU A 189 -8.20 23.65 2.41
CA LEU A 189 -7.70 23.23 1.10
C LEU A 189 -6.25 23.65 0.87
N LEU A 190 -5.88 24.87 1.29
CA LEU A 190 -4.52 25.35 1.22
C LEU A 190 -3.58 24.56 2.14
N GLU A 191 -4.02 24.28 3.37
CA GLU A 191 -3.29 23.43 4.31
C GLU A 191 -3.01 22.05 3.67
N MET A 192 -4.02 21.38 3.14
CA MET A 192 -3.88 20.09 2.45
C MET A 192 -2.92 20.14 1.26
N SER A 193 -2.91 21.24 0.51
CA SER A 193 -1.98 21.44 -0.62
C SER A 193 -0.51 21.50 -0.20
N ASN A 194 -0.22 21.97 1.00
CA ASN A 194 1.13 22.22 1.49
C ASN A 194 1.69 21.16 2.45
N LEU A 195 0.90 20.17 2.85
CA LEU A 195 1.27 19.17 3.86
C LEU A 195 2.60 18.44 3.57
N GLN A 196 2.86 18.11 2.30
CA GLN A 196 4.06 17.35 1.92
C GLN A 196 5.37 18.14 2.07
N GLN A 197 5.31 19.47 2.09
CA GLN A 197 6.49 20.34 2.21
C GLN A 197 6.96 20.52 3.66
N VAL A 198 6.14 20.07 4.62
CA VAL A 198 6.44 20.26 6.06
C VAL A 198 7.41 19.16 6.51
N ALA A 199 8.51 19.56 7.17
CA ALA A 199 9.47 18.62 7.76
C ALA A 199 8.81 17.79 8.88
N ARG A 200 9.20 16.51 8.98
CA ARG A 200 8.62 15.52 9.92
C ARG A 200 9.71 14.78 10.68
N ASN A 201 10.64 15.53 11.25
CA ASN A 201 11.84 15.01 11.90
C ASN A 201 12.02 15.49 13.36
N GLU A 202 10.96 16.02 13.96
CA GLU A 202 10.97 16.49 15.35
C GLU A 202 10.54 15.37 16.29
N GLN A 203 11.17 15.29 17.47
CA GLN A 203 10.73 14.40 18.55
C GLN A 203 9.59 15.06 19.31
N LEU A 204 8.45 14.42 19.34
CA LEU A 204 7.22 14.97 19.91
C LEU A 204 6.75 14.15 21.10
N GLN A 205 6.31 14.84 22.15
CA GLN A 205 5.59 14.28 23.29
C GLN A 205 4.10 14.60 23.11
N LEU A 206 3.24 13.59 23.12
CA LEU A 206 1.84 13.80 22.78
C LEU A 206 0.99 14.27 23.96
N ALA A 207 1.31 13.87 25.19
CA ALA A 207 0.52 14.28 26.36
C ALA A 207 0.47 15.79 26.55
N PRO A 208 1.59 16.56 26.51
CA PRO A 208 1.54 18.03 26.59
C PRO A 208 0.73 18.66 25.44
N MET A 209 0.83 18.10 24.25
CA MET A 209 0.07 18.58 23.07
C MET A 209 -1.44 18.40 23.24
N VAL A 210 -1.89 17.27 23.82
CA VAL A 210 -3.31 17.04 24.12
C VAL A 210 -3.83 18.04 25.16
N GLU A 211 -3.05 18.36 26.20
CA GLU A 211 -3.41 19.37 27.20
C GLU A 211 -3.54 20.78 26.58
N GLU A 212 -2.67 21.13 25.65
CA GLU A 212 -2.77 22.39 24.90
C GLU A 212 -4.08 22.43 24.08
N ILE A 213 -4.39 21.34 23.36
CA ILE A 213 -5.63 21.21 22.58
C ILE A 213 -6.87 21.30 23.48
N PHE A 214 -6.83 20.72 24.67
CA PHE A 214 -7.94 20.84 25.62
C PHE A 214 -8.13 22.28 26.08
N THR A 215 -7.04 23.02 26.27
CA THR A 215 -7.08 24.44 26.60
C THR A 215 -7.72 25.25 25.47
N ASP A 216 -7.35 25.01 24.24
CA ASP A 216 -7.91 25.66 23.04
C ASP A 216 -9.40 25.34 22.84
N LEU A 217 -9.83 24.13 23.17
CA LEU A 217 -11.22 23.67 23.03
C LEU A 217 -12.08 23.92 24.28
N ALA A 218 -11.51 24.43 25.40
CA ALA A 218 -12.21 24.60 26.67
C ALA A 218 -13.51 25.40 26.52
N SER A 219 -13.48 26.54 25.83
CA SER A 219 -14.66 27.37 25.60
C SER A 219 -15.77 26.65 24.81
N LEU A 220 -15.40 25.79 23.86
CA LEU A 220 -16.35 24.99 23.08
C LEU A 220 -16.93 23.86 23.94
N ALA A 221 -16.12 23.21 24.73
CA ALA A 221 -16.51 22.14 25.63
C ALA A 221 -17.45 22.65 26.75
N GLU A 222 -17.10 23.80 27.37
CA GLU A 222 -17.93 24.43 28.40
C GLU A 222 -19.33 24.80 27.89
N LYS A 223 -19.44 25.39 26.71
CA LYS A 223 -20.75 25.73 26.09
C LYS A 223 -21.67 24.53 25.94
N ARG A 224 -21.12 23.34 25.90
CA ARG A 224 -21.80 22.07 25.70
C ARG A 224 -21.79 21.17 26.95
N SER A 225 -21.18 21.66 28.06
CA SER A 225 -20.97 20.90 29.30
C SER A 225 -20.28 19.56 29.07
N ILE A 226 -19.27 19.52 28.18
CA ILE A 226 -18.50 18.32 27.82
C ILE A 226 -17.26 18.24 28.72
N THR A 227 -17.01 17.06 29.29
CA THR A 227 -15.81 16.74 30.05
C THR A 227 -14.72 16.27 29.09
N LEU A 228 -13.51 16.82 29.21
CA LEU A 228 -12.31 16.42 28.46
C LEU A 228 -11.39 15.63 29.39
N GLU A 229 -10.95 14.44 28.97
CA GLU A 229 -10.08 13.55 29.74
C GLU A 229 -8.93 13.07 28.85
N ALA A 230 -7.69 13.08 29.37
CA ALA A 230 -6.50 12.51 28.72
C ALA A 230 -5.95 11.38 29.59
N GLU A 231 -5.51 10.30 28.98
CA GLU A 231 -4.89 9.15 29.64
C GLU A 231 -3.69 8.65 28.87
N GLY A 232 -2.60 8.30 29.59
CA GLY A 232 -1.38 7.76 29.01
C GLY A 232 -0.45 8.85 28.46
N ASP A 233 0.61 8.40 27.82
CA ASP A 233 1.58 9.23 27.10
C ASP A 233 2.19 8.43 25.95
N ALA A 234 2.63 9.13 24.91
CA ALA A 234 3.32 8.54 23.78
C ALA A 234 4.24 9.58 23.14
N ALA A 235 5.32 9.08 22.53
CA ALA A 235 6.27 9.88 21.78
C ALA A 235 6.39 9.37 20.36
N LEU A 236 6.60 10.27 19.41
CA LEU A 236 6.83 9.92 18.02
C LEU A 236 7.76 10.93 17.34
N THR A 237 8.32 10.54 16.19
CA THR A 237 9.03 11.46 15.30
C THR A 237 8.08 11.95 14.23
N GLY A 238 7.90 13.26 14.11
CA GLY A 238 6.94 13.83 13.18
C GLY A 238 7.08 15.34 13.01
N SER A 239 6.01 15.96 12.53
CA SER A 239 5.87 17.41 12.50
C SER A 239 4.93 17.86 13.61
N ASP A 240 5.42 18.73 14.51
CA ASP A 240 4.62 19.30 15.58
C ASP A 240 3.31 19.91 15.09
N ALA A 241 3.39 20.80 14.11
CA ALA A 241 2.22 21.47 13.54
C ALA A 241 1.19 20.50 12.90
N LEU A 242 1.65 19.43 12.23
CA LEU A 242 0.74 18.47 11.59
C LEU A 242 0.09 17.56 12.62
N ILE A 243 0.86 17.03 13.57
CA ILE A 243 0.31 16.15 14.62
C ILE A 243 -0.65 16.92 15.51
N TYR A 244 -0.30 18.15 15.91
CA TYR A 244 -1.23 19.05 16.61
C TYR A 244 -2.55 19.20 15.82
N ARG A 245 -2.46 19.49 14.52
CA ARG A 245 -3.63 19.70 13.66
C ARG A 245 -4.49 18.45 13.53
N MET A 246 -3.88 17.28 13.46
CA MET A 246 -4.56 15.99 13.42
C MET A 246 -5.35 15.75 14.71
N LEU A 247 -4.69 15.87 15.87
CA LEU A 247 -5.29 15.70 17.18
C LEU A 247 -6.39 16.72 17.45
N PHE A 248 -6.15 17.98 17.09
CA PHE A 248 -7.14 19.04 17.20
C PHE A 248 -8.41 18.72 16.40
N ASN A 249 -8.29 18.31 15.14
CA ASN A 249 -9.47 17.94 14.31
C ASN A 249 -10.24 16.78 14.87
N LEU A 250 -9.57 15.75 15.40
CA LEU A 250 -10.22 14.60 16.03
C LEU A 250 -10.98 15.03 17.28
N THR A 251 -10.32 15.77 18.17
CA THR A 251 -10.89 16.22 19.45
C THR A 251 -12.02 17.23 19.22
N GLU A 252 -11.82 18.18 18.30
CA GLU A 252 -12.88 19.15 17.93
C GLU A 252 -14.12 18.47 17.38
N ASN A 253 -13.98 17.46 16.54
CA ASN A 253 -15.10 16.65 16.04
C ASN A 253 -15.79 15.90 17.19
N ALA A 254 -15.03 15.28 18.09
CA ALA A 254 -15.56 14.60 19.25
C ALA A 254 -16.38 15.53 20.19
N VAL A 255 -15.97 16.80 20.31
CA VAL A 255 -16.71 17.84 21.05
C VAL A 255 -17.94 18.30 20.25
N LYS A 256 -17.82 18.58 18.96
CA LYS A 256 -18.89 19.11 18.10
C LYS A 256 -20.06 18.16 17.94
N TYR A 257 -19.78 16.87 17.75
CA TYR A 257 -20.80 15.84 17.49
C TYR A 257 -21.23 15.08 18.75
N ASN A 258 -20.78 15.53 19.92
CA ASN A 258 -21.17 14.98 21.19
C ASN A 258 -22.61 15.39 21.58
N ARG A 259 -23.15 14.70 22.55
CA ARG A 259 -24.36 15.12 23.26
C ARG A 259 -24.03 16.15 24.37
N LEU A 260 -25.03 16.94 24.78
CA LEU A 260 -24.87 17.85 25.92
C LEU A 260 -24.54 17.05 27.18
N GLY A 261 -23.55 17.48 27.95
CA GLY A 261 -23.14 16.80 29.17
C GLY A 261 -22.37 15.49 28.93
N GLY A 262 -21.91 15.27 27.74
CA GLY A 262 -21.11 14.09 27.39
C GLY A 262 -19.63 14.22 27.78
N SER A 263 -18.82 13.29 27.33
CA SER A 263 -17.36 13.30 27.54
C SER A 263 -16.59 13.02 26.26
N VAL A 264 -15.37 13.50 26.21
CA VAL A 264 -14.34 13.16 25.20
C VAL A 264 -13.13 12.65 25.95
N ARG A 265 -12.62 11.48 25.55
CA ARG A 265 -11.40 10.89 26.11
C ARG A 265 -10.38 10.71 25.03
N VAL A 266 -9.13 11.14 25.28
CA VAL A 266 -7.96 10.92 24.46
C VAL A 266 -7.03 9.96 25.18
N GLU A 267 -6.84 8.75 24.61
CA GLU A 267 -5.95 7.73 25.14
C GLU A 267 -4.71 7.64 24.27
N LEU A 268 -3.54 7.71 24.91
CA LEU A 268 -2.23 7.63 24.28
C LEU A 268 -1.52 6.34 24.73
N ALA A 269 -1.20 5.46 23.81
CA ALA A 269 -0.55 4.19 24.10
C ALA A 269 0.75 4.04 23.31
N GLN A 270 1.87 3.96 24.02
CA GLN A 270 3.19 3.72 23.44
C GLN A 270 3.43 2.24 23.26
N GLY A 271 3.66 1.79 22.03
CA GLY A 271 4.18 0.47 21.70
C GLY A 271 5.68 0.50 21.35
N GLN A 272 6.26 -0.64 21.02
CA GLN A 272 7.68 -0.74 20.64
C GLN A 272 7.99 -0.08 19.31
N GLU A 273 7.15 -0.29 18.31
CA GLU A 273 7.35 0.23 16.94
C GLU A 273 6.29 1.26 16.55
N LYS A 274 5.20 1.35 17.29
CA LYS A 274 4.03 2.16 16.95
C LYS A 274 3.43 2.80 18.19
N CYS A 275 2.91 4.00 18.05
CA CYS A 275 2.03 4.60 19.02
C CYS A 275 0.58 4.55 18.53
N ILE A 276 -0.36 4.38 19.44
CA ILE A 276 -1.79 4.36 19.14
C ILE A 276 -2.45 5.49 19.92
N ILE A 277 -3.21 6.30 19.21
CA ILE A 277 -3.99 7.41 19.74
C ILE A 277 -5.46 7.06 19.53
N ARG A 278 -6.25 7.06 20.60
CA ARG A 278 -7.72 6.87 20.53
C ARG A 278 -8.42 8.13 20.99
N VAL A 279 -9.34 8.62 20.18
CA VAL A 279 -10.22 9.71 20.57
C VAL A 279 -11.63 9.17 20.62
N SER A 280 -12.18 9.09 21.83
CA SER A 280 -13.51 8.54 22.12
C SER A 280 -14.45 9.63 22.55
N ASP A 281 -15.65 9.64 22.01
CA ASP A 281 -16.76 10.53 22.39
C ASP A 281 -17.99 9.73 22.83
N THR A 282 -18.89 10.39 23.54
CA THR A 282 -20.19 9.85 23.92
C THR A 282 -21.33 10.41 23.06
N GLY A 283 -21.06 10.75 21.81
CA GLY A 283 -21.95 11.44 20.89
C GLY A 283 -23.00 10.55 20.20
N CYS A 284 -23.37 10.94 18.99
CA CYS A 284 -24.46 10.29 18.24
C CYS A 284 -24.03 9.08 17.42
N GLY A 285 -22.73 8.78 17.37
CA GLY A 285 -22.21 7.70 16.57
C GLY A 285 -22.20 7.97 15.07
N ILE A 286 -21.60 7.03 14.33
CA ILE A 286 -21.47 7.04 12.86
C ILE A 286 -22.04 5.73 12.33
N PRO A 287 -23.09 5.75 11.48
CA PRO A 287 -23.61 4.55 10.86
C PRO A 287 -22.54 3.76 10.12
N GLU A 288 -22.59 2.43 10.19
CA GLU A 288 -21.59 1.54 9.64
C GLU A 288 -21.30 1.80 8.15
N GLU A 289 -22.33 2.10 7.38
CA GLU A 289 -22.24 2.40 5.95
C GLU A 289 -21.38 3.63 5.62
N TYR A 290 -21.19 4.57 6.58
CA TYR A 290 -20.44 5.81 6.41
C TYR A 290 -19.05 5.78 7.02
N GLN A 291 -18.71 4.82 7.89
CA GLN A 291 -17.45 4.79 8.64
C GLN A 291 -16.19 4.83 7.77
N ARG A 292 -16.25 4.27 6.57
CA ARG A 292 -15.16 4.38 5.59
C ARG A 292 -15.16 5.70 4.81
N SER A 293 -16.33 6.28 4.62
CA SER A 293 -16.50 7.47 3.79
C SER A 293 -16.25 8.78 4.54
N ILE A 294 -16.28 8.77 5.87
CA ILE A 294 -16.08 9.98 6.68
C ILE A 294 -14.70 10.62 6.50
N PHE A 295 -13.70 9.84 6.04
CA PHE A 295 -12.35 10.32 5.74
C PHE A 295 -12.22 10.89 4.31
N GLN A 296 -13.26 10.82 3.49
CA GLN A 296 -13.26 11.43 2.16
C GLN A 296 -13.47 12.95 2.26
N PRO A 297 -12.77 13.75 1.43
CA PRO A 297 -13.00 15.20 1.38
C PRO A 297 -14.46 15.56 1.09
N PHE A 298 -14.98 16.55 1.80
CA PHE A 298 -16.36 17.07 1.68
C PHE A 298 -17.48 16.09 2.08
N PHE A 299 -17.14 14.89 2.58
CA PHE A 299 -18.13 13.93 3.03
C PHE A 299 -18.77 14.37 4.36
N ARG A 300 -20.07 14.10 4.51
CA ARG A 300 -20.88 14.41 5.71
C ARG A 300 -22.04 13.44 5.81
N VAL A 301 -22.22 12.84 6.98
CA VAL A 301 -23.31 11.89 7.26
C VAL A 301 -24.69 12.55 7.13
N ASP A 302 -24.84 13.77 7.65
CA ASP A 302 -26.10 14.53 7.59
C ASP A 302 -25.85 15.99 7.19
N LYS A 303 -26.39 16.38 6.02
CA LYS A 303 -26.28 17.76 5.50
C LYS A 303 -27.15 18.75 6.27
N SER A 304 -28.17 18.31 7.01
CA SER A 304 -29.09 19.18 7.74
C SER A 304 -28.59 19.55 9.12
N ARG A 305 -28.17 18.58 9.93
CA ARG A 305 -27.58 18.80 11.26
C ARG A 305 -26.26 19.56 11.20
N SER A 306 -25.52 19.36 10.17
CA SER A 306 -24.19 19.99 10.00
C SER A 306 -24.25 21.45 9.56
N ARG A 307 -25.42 22.07 9.33
CA ARG A 307 -25.57 23.52 9.26
C ARG A 307 -25.42 24.18 10.64
N GLU A 308 -25.84 23.50 11.68
CA GLU A 308 -25.79 23.97 13.07
C GLU A 308 -24.36 23.94 13.66
N TYR A 309 -23.52 22.98 13.22
CA TYR A 309 -22.16 22.78 13.74
C TYR A 309 -21.03 23.25 12.82
N GLY A 310 -21.35 23.81 11.65
CA GLY A 310 -20.45 24.63 10.84
C GLY A 310 -19.19 23.97 10.29
N GLY A 311 -19.25 22.73 9.74
CA GLY A 311 -18.06 22.06 9.19
C GLY A 311 -18.05 21.94 7.68
N ALA A 312 -16.86 22.01 7.05
CA ALA A 312 -16.65 21.85 5.61
C ALA A 312 -16.60 20.38 5.14
N GLY A 313 -16.52 19.42 6.06
CA GLY A 313 -16.28 18.00 5.75
C GLY A 313 -14.84 17.73 5.31
N LEU A 314 -13.90 18.56 5.74
CA LEU A 314 -12.46 18.45 5.42
C LEU A 314 -11.61 18.02 6.61
N GLY A 315 -12.12 18.11 7.86
CA GLY A 315 -11.33 17.83 9.05
C GLY A 315 -10.82 16.39 9.13
N LEU A 316 -11.69 15.39 8.91
CA LEU A 316 -11.28 13.99 8.98
C LEU A 316 -10.47 13.54 7.74
N SER A 317 -10.68 14.15 6.57
CA SER A 317 -9.80 13.90 5.42
C SER A 317 -8.39 14.46 5.65
N LEU A 318 -8.27 15.59 6.35
CA LEU A 318 -6.98 16.13 6.78
C LEU A 318 -6.31 15.21 7.81
N VAL A 319 -7.06 14.64 8.74
CA VAL A 319 -6.56 13.62 9.69
C VAL A 319 -6.00 12.42 8.95
N TRP A 320 -6.72 11.91 7.96
CA TRP A 320 -6.28 10.79 7.13
C TRP A 320 -4.98 11.10 6.39
N GLU A 321 -4.91 12.25 5.73
CA GLU A 321 -3.74 12.70 4.97
C GLU A 321 -2.51 12.85 5.89
N ILE A 322 -2.68 13.43 7.08
CA ILE A 322 -1.59 13.60 8.05
C ILE A 322 -1.10 12.25 8.58
N ALA A 323 -2.01 11.32 8.90
CA ALA A 323 -1.64 9.98 9.35
C ALA A 323 -0.86 9.22 8.26
N ASP A 324 -1.33 9.25 7.01
CA ASP A 324 -0.67 8.64 5.86
C ASP A 324 0.73 9.24 5.61
N LEU A 325 0.87 10.57 5.68
CA LEU A 325 2.16 11.26 5.55
C LEU A 325 3.20 10.89 6.61
N HIS A 326 2.76 10.44 7.78
CA HIS A 326 3.61 9.92 8.85
C HIS A 326 3.78 8.39 8.79
N GLY A 327 3.30 7.73 7.73
CA GLY A 327 3.40 6.27 7.56
C GLY A 327 2.48 5.48 8.47
N GLY A 328 1.42 6.12 8.96
CA GLY A 328 0.43 5.54 9.84
C GLY A 328 -0.92 5.26 9.17
N SER A 329 -1.93 5.06 9.99
CA SER A 329 -3.30 4.82 9.53
C SER A 329 -4.34 5.34 10.53
N VAL A 330 -5.55 5.62 10.05
CA VAL A 330 -6.69 6.06 10.87
C VAL A 330 -7.94 5.27 10.49
N TRP A 331 -8.75 4.90 11.49
CA TRP A 331 -10.00 4.17 11.28
C TRP A 331 -10.99 4.43 12.42
N VAL A 332 -12.25 4.08 12.18
CA VAL A 332 -13.27 3.99 13.24
C VAL A 332 -13.08 2.63 13.93
N GLU A 333 -12.66 2.63 15.19
CA GLU A 333 -12.46 1.42 15.99
C GLU A 333 -13.80 0.88 16.51
N GLU A 334 -14.63 1.78 17.04
CA GLU A 334 -15.98 1.47 17.52
C GLU A 334 -16.91 2.66 17.29
N SER A 335 -18.15 2.40 16.87
CA SER A 335 -19.17 3.44 16.79
C SER A 335 -20.56 2.85 16.95
N SER A 336 -21.36 3.51 17.78
CA SER A 336 -22.73 3.15 18.09
C SER A 336 -23.55 4.40 18.47
N ASP A 337 -24.82 4.21 18.85
CA ASP A 337 -25.66 5.27 19.41
C ASP A 337 -25.14 5.81 20.75
N LYS A 338 -24.11 5.22 21.33
CA LYS A 338 -23.49 5.64 22.60
C LYS A 338 -22.23 6.48 22.41
N GLY A 339 -21.73 6.60 21.17
CA GLY A 339 -20.54 7.38 20.84
C GLY A 339 -19.68 6.75 19.77
N THR A 340 -18.52 7.35 19.53
CA THR A 340 -17.54 6.92 18.53
C THR A 340 -16.14 6.91 19.13
N THR A 341 -15.34 5.91 18.76
CA THR A 341 -13.88 5.86 18.96
C THR A 341 -13.20 5.85 17.62
N ILE A 342 -12.39 6.87 17.37
CA ILE A 342 -11.50 6.92 16.21
C ILE A 342 -10.07 6.62 16.70
N ALA A 343 -9.43 5.63 16.08
CA ALA A 343 -8.07 5.24 16.38
C ALA A 343 -7.12 5.71 15.26
N VAL A 344 -5.95 6.20 15.67
CA VAL A 344 -4.81 6.55 14.80
C VAL A 344 -3.62 5.73 15.25
N GLU A 345 -2.97 5.06 14.32
CA GLU A 345 -1.72 4.35 14.51
C GLU A 345 -0.61 5.07 13.75
N LEU A 346 0.47 5.44 14.44
CA LEU A 346 1.64 6.09 13.86
C LEU A 346 2.91 5.32 14.24
N PRO A 347 3.97 5.31 13.40
CA PRO A 347 5.26 4.77 13.78
C PRO A 347 5.80 5.47 15.03
N ALA A 348 6.24 4.71 16.03
CA ALA A 348 6.98 5.24 17.15
C ALA A 348 8.35 5.68 16.63
N GLY A 349 8.78 6.89 16.95
CA GLY A 349 10.14 7.33 16.68
C GLY A 349 11.11 6.36 17.38
N THR A 350 12.06 5.80 16.65
CA THR A 350 13.17 5.07 17.28
C THR A 350 13.91 6.05 18.18
N GLU A 351 13.94 5.80 19.50
CA GLU A 351 14.96 6.40 20.35
C GLU A 351 16.30 6.10 19.68
N SER A 352 16.98 7.14 19.22
CA SER A 352 18.38 7.01 18.86
C SER A 352 19.12 6.64 20.14
N ASP A 353 19.51 5.37 20.25
CA ASP A 353 20.32 4.86 21.37
C ASP A 353 21.53 5.77 21.58
N PRO A 354 21.64 6.49 22.70
CA PRO A 354 22.78 7.37 22.95
C PRO A 354 24.06 6.62 23.31
N SER A 355 24.08 5.28 23.17
CA SER A 355 25.22 4.42 23.55
C SER A 355 26.29 4.24 22.46
N GLY A 356 26.29 5.05 21.40
CA GLY A 356 27.26 4.99 20.28
C GLY A 356 28.40 6.01 20.28
N ALA A 357 28.62 6.74 21.38
CA ALA A 357 29.76 7.66 21.51
C ALA A 357 30.53 7.39 22.78
N ASP A 358 31.36 6.36 22.75
CA ASP A 358 32.69 6.32 23.36
C ASP A 358 33.29 4.90 23.21
N ILE A 359 34.23 4.76 22.29
CA ILE A 359 35.48 3.96 22.46
C ILE A 359 36.42 4.32 21.31
N THR A 360 37.48 5.06 21.73
CA THR A 360 38.80 5.35 21.13
C THR A 360 38.87 6.15 19.86
#